data_3bffbd17e4ce362c9b9430592f7c971d
#
_entry.id   3bffbd17e4ce362c9b9430592f7c971d
#
_cell.length_a   1.000
_cell.length_b   1.000
_cell.length_c   1.000
_cell.angle_alpha   90.00
_cell.angle_beta   90.00
_cell.angle_gamma   90.00
#
_symmetry.space_group_name_H-M   'P 1'
#
loop_
_entity.id
_entity.type
_entity.pdbx_description
1 polymer ?
#
loop_
_entity_poly.entity_id
_entity_poly.type
_entity_poly.pdbx_seq_one_letter_code
_entity_poly.pdbx_strand_id
1 'polypeptide(L)'
;MKKRLIFDLDNTLIIWEDSFVGPLKETMEEYKVDASYKKINEIIDDLDNYEGIISRELLLDNINSKCNLNLDISFVNTLLKKQENLGIPNKEVIETLKYLKDKYSMVVLTNYYKTVQEKRLEAAHIREFFEEVYASDYIPQKPAKEAFKIAMDNYKKEDCTVIGDSLRTDINPALEMGLNVIAVDYFNKLEDNKDYPVVRKIKDLKKYL
;
A
#
# COMPACT_ATOMS: atom_id res chain seq x y z
N MET A 1 -6.61 26.98 1.33
CA MET A 1 -5.92 25.79 1.88
C MET A 1 -5.80 24.78 0.74
N LYS A 2 -4.65 24.07 0.60
CA LYS A 2 -4.54 23.02 -0.41
C LYS A 2 -5.54 21.89 -0.06
N LYS A 3 -6.12 21.22 -1.05
CA LYS A 3 -6.87 19.99 -0.85
C LYS A 3 -5.91 18.83 -0.60
N ARG A 4 -6.38 17.74 0.01
CA ARG A 4 -5.57 16.59 0.37
C ARG A 4 -5.81 15.41 -0.56
N LEU A 5 -4.72 14.83 -1.07
CA LEU A 5 -4.75 13.58 -1.81
C LEU A 5 -4.17 12.47 -0.93
N ILE A 6 -4.93 11.39 -0.78
CA ILE A 6 -4.57 10.20 -0.02
C ILE A 6 -4.34 9.08 -1.02
N PHE A 7 -3.08 8.76 -1.27
CA PHE A 7 -2.69 7.74 -2.25
C PHE A 7 -2.53 6.38 -1.57
N ASP A 8 -3.08 5.36 -2.16
CA ASP A 8 -2.58 4.01 -1.97
C ASP A 8 -1.22 3.85 -2.67
N LEU A 9 -0.47 2.79 -2.34
CA LEU A 9 0.86 2.55 -2.89
C LEU A 9 0.86 1.46 -3.96
N ASP A 10 0.44 0.25 -3.59
CA ASP A 10 0.60 -0.92 -4.43
C ASP A 10 -0.48 -0.99 -5.53
N ASN A 11 -0.07 -1.21 -6.78
CA ASN A 11 -0.90 -1.09 -7.99
C ASN A 11 -1.50 0.30 -8.24
N THR A 12 -1.12 1.28 -7.43
CA THR A 12 -1.51 2.69 -7.58
C THR A 12 -0.30 3.54 -7.98
N LEU A 13 0.77 3.53 -7.22
CA LEU A 13 2.02 4.26 -7.48
C LEU A 13 3.16 3.35 -7.90
N ILE A 14 3.22 2.16 -7.33
CA ILE A 14 4.20 1.10 -7.63
C ILE A 14 3.41 -0.14 -8.02
N ILE A 15 3.75 -0.73 -9.16
CA ILE A 15 3.11 -1.98 -9.55
C ILE A 15 3.55 -3.09 -8.59
N TRP A 16 2.56 -3.73 -7.97
CA TRP A 16 2.74 -4.95 -7.21
C TRP A 16 2.78 -6.12 -8.19
N GLU A 17 3.96 -6.56 -8.53
CA GLU A 17 4.15 -7.82 -9.24
C GLU A 17 4.52 -8.93 -8.23
N ASP A 18 4.81 -10.12 -8.73
CA ASP A 18 5.36 -11.24 -7.94
C ASP A 18 6.73 -10.93 -7.29
N SER A 19 7.10 -9.66 -7.25
CA SER A 19 8.36 -9.16 -6.72
C SER A 19 8.60 -9.52 -5.25
N PHE A 20 7.53 -9.65 -4.46
CA PHE A 20 7.63 -10.10 -3.06
C PHE A 20 7.98 -11.58 -2.92
N VAL A 21 7.72 -12.40 -3.92
CA VAL A 21 8.03 -13.83 -3.93
C VAL A 21 9.54 -14.08 -3.98
N GLY A 22 10.31 -13.24 -4.68
CA GLY A 22 11.77 -13.35 -4.73
C GLY A 22 12.41 -13.26 -3.34
N PRO A 23 12.26 -12.15 -2.61
CA PRO A 23 12.72 -11.99 -1.24
C PRO A 23 12.27 -13.09 -0.28
N LEU A 24 11.03 -13.56 -0.42
CA LEU A 24 10.54 -14.67 0.40
C LEU A 24 11.32 -15.96 0.14
N LYS A 25 11.50 -16.37 -1.13
CA LYS A 25 12.25 -17.56 -1.48
C LYS A 25 13.70 -17.49 -1.01
N GLU A 26 14.37 -16.36 -1.23
CA GLU A 26 15.74 -16.14 -0.78
C GLU A 26 15.87 -16.22 0.75
N THR A 27 14.90 -15.67 1.48
CA THR A 27 14.88 -15.74 2.94
C THR A 27 14.64 -17.17 3.42
N MET A 28 13.71 -17.89 2.81
CA MET A 28 13.47 -19.29 3.13
C MET A 28 14.70 -20.18 2.89
N GLU A 29 15.45 -19.93 1.81
CA GLU A 29 16.70 -20.64 1.52
C GLU A 29 17.77 -20.35 2.59
N GLU A 30 17.97 -19.07 2.95
CA GLU A 30 18.92 -18.63 3.97
C GLU A 30 18.64 -19.28 5.33
N TYR A 31 17.38 -19.38 5.72
CA TYR A 31 16.94 -19.98 6.99
C TYR A 31 16.66 -21.47 6.89
N LYS A 32 16.88 -22.10 5.73
CA LYS A 32 16.63 -23.53 5.46
C LYS A 32 15.21 -23.96 5.85
N VAL A 33 14.23 -23.15 5.47
CA VAL A 33 12.82 -23.36 5.82
C VAL A 33 12.24 -24.49 4.99
N ASP A 34 11.81 -25.57 5.66
CA ASP A 34 11.13 -26.71 5.01
C ASP A 34 9.61 -26.48 5.01
N ALA A 35 9.17 -25.61 4.12
CA ALA A 35 7.75 -25.32 3.89
C ALA A 35 7.53 -24.82 2.46
N SER A 36 6.28 -24.86 2.00
CA SER A 36 5.92 -24.29 0.70
C SER A 36 5.95 -22.76 0.76
N TYR A 37 6.71 -22.13 -0.13
CA TYR A 37 6.71 -20.67 -0.26
C TYR A 37 5.32 -20.12 -0.59
N LYS A 38 4.50 -20.84 -1.35
CA LYS A 38 3.12 -20.45 -1.65
C LYS A 38 2.29 -20.34 -0.37
N LYS A 39 2.41 -21.31 0.53
CA LYS A 39 1.70 -21.29 1.80
C LYS A 39 2.11 -20.12 2.69
N ILE A 40 3.42 -19.79 2.74
CA ILE A 40 3.89 -18.63 3.52
C ILE A 40 3.44 -17.34 2.83
N ASN A 41 3.48 -17.26 1.50
CA ASN A 41 2.97 -16.09 0.78
C ASN A 41 1.47 -15.87 1.05
N GLU A 42 0.66 -16.93 1.01
CA GLU A 42 -0.77 -16.87 1.37
C GLU A 42 -0.99 -16.35 2.81
N ILE A 43 -0.11 -16.72 3.76
CA ILE A 43 -0.16 -16.21 5.12
C ILE A 43 0.16 -14.70 5.17
N ILE A 44 1.11 -14.25 4.36
CA ILE A 44 1.45 -12.81 4.25
C ILE A 44 0.27 -12.05 3.62
N ASP A 45 -0.31 -12.57 2.56
CA ASP A 45 -1.46 -11.97 1.88
C ASP A 45 -2.71 -11.94 2.80
N ASP A 46 -2.88 -12.96 3.65
CA ASP A 46 -3.95 -13.00 4.65
C ASP A 46 -3.87 -11.86 5.67
N LEU A 47 -2.68 -11.28 5.91
CA LEU A 47 -2.55 -10.10 6.78
C LEU A 47 -3.36 -8.90 6.27
N ASP A 48 -3.61 -8.81 4.98
CA ASP A 48 -4.48 -7.78 4.38
C ASP A 48 -5.94 -7.88 4.86
N ASN A 49 -6.33 -9.03 5.41
CA ASN A 49 -7.65 -9.26 5.98
C ASN A 49 -7.68 -9.14 7.52
N TYR A 50 -6.52 -8.82 8.13
CA TYR A 50 -6.44 -8.66 9.58
C TYR A 50 -7.10 -7.33 10.00
N GLU A 51 -7.99 -7.38 10.99
CA GLU A 51 -8.60 -6.18 11.54
C GLU A 51 -7.73 -5.64 12.68
N GLY A 52 -7.00 -4.55 12.43
CA GLY A 52 -6.19 -3.89 13.44
C GLY A 52 -4.82 -3.44 12.95
N ILE A 53 -3.90 -3.34 13.89
CA ILE A 53 -2.50 -2.99 13.64
C ILE A 53 -1.69 -4.29 13.50
N ILE A 54 -0.95 -4.44 12.42
CA ILE A 54 -0.09 -5.60 12.21
C ILE A 54 1.23 -5.45 12.98
N SER A 55 1.84 -6.57 13.35
CA SER A 55 3.20 -6.59 13.92
C SER A 55 4.05 -7.69 13.30
N ARG A 56 5.36 -7.60 13.49
CA ARG A 56 6.29 -8.63 13.03
C ARG A 56 6.08 -9.95 13.78
N GLU A 57 5.75 -9.85 15.05
CA GLU A 57 5.41 -10.98 15.91
C GLU A 57 4.14 -11.67 15.41
N LEU A 58 3.11 -10.90 15.05
CA LEU A 58 1.88 -11.44 14.48
C LEU A 58 2.16 -12.24 13.20
N LEU A 59 3.00 -11.71 12.29
CA LEU A 59 3.40 -12.42 11.08
C LEU A 59 4.16 -13.70 11.41
N LEU A 60 5.16 -13.61 12.32
CA LEU A 60 5.95 -14.76 12.74
C LEU A 60 5.09 -15.87 13.35
N ASP A 61 4.19 -15.51 14.25
CA ASP A 61 3.29 -16.46 14.94
C ASP A 61 2.35 -17.15 13.93
N ASN A 62 1.84 -16.41 12.95
CA ASN A 62 1.03 -16.99 11.88
C ASN A 62 1.83 -17.98 11.01
N ILE A 63 3.06 -17.62 10.63
CA ILE A 63 3.94 -18.50 9.84
C ILE A 63 4.26 -19.76 10.65
N ASN A 64 4.72 -19.60 11.88
CA ASN A 64 5.11 -20.73 12.74
C ASN A 64 3.94 -21.67 13.00
N SER A 65 2.78 -21.14 13.39
CA SER A 65 1.60 -21.95 13.72
C SER A 65 1.00 -22.65 12.50
N LYS A 66 0.81 -21.92 11.39
CA LYS A 66 0.17 -22.48 10.18
C LYS A 66 1.08 -23.44 9.40
N CYS A 67 2.42 -23.27 9.50
CA CYS A 67 3.41 -24.10 8.81
C CYS A 67 4.09 -25.14 9.71
N ASN A 68 3.77 -25.18 11.02
CA ASN A 68 4.43 -26.03 12.03
C ASN A 68 5.97 -25.82 12.03
N LEU A 69 6.40 -24.56 12.05
CA LEU A 69 7.78 -24.14 12.08
C LEU A 69 8.13 -23.57 13.47
N ASN A 70 9.44 -23.38 13.71
CA ASN A 70 9.95 -22.72 14.90
C ASN A 70 11.02 -21.69 14.50
N LEU A 71 10.60 -20.71 13.69
CA LEU A 71 11.43 -19.59 13.25
C LEU A 71 11.47 -18.55 14.37
N ASP A 72 12.56 -17.80 14.43
CA ASP A 72 12.67 -16.63 15.27
C ASP A 72 12.42 -15.32 14.48
N ILE A 73 12.34 -14.20 15.18
CA ILE A 73 11.99 -12.90 14.59
C ILE A 73 12.99 -12.43 13.52
N SER A 74 14.20 -12.98 13.50
CA SER A 74 15.22 -12.64 12.50
C SER A 74 14.79 -13.03 11.09
N PHE A 75 14.00 -14.12 10.95
CA PHE A 75 13.40 -14.50 9.67
C PHE A 75 12.54 -13.37 9.09
N VAL A 76 11.60 -12.86 9.90
CA VAL A 76 10.71 -11.77 9.46
C VAL A 76 11.53 -10.50 9.19
N ASN A 77 12.47 -10.16 10.04
CA ASN A 77 13.32 -8.99 9.86
C ASN A 77 14.14 -9.07 8.54
N THR A 78 14.68 -10.24 8.23
CA THR A 78 15.46 -10.47 6.99
C THR A 78 14.53 -10.38 5.77
N LEU A 79 13.35 -10.99 5.83
CA LEU A 79 12.34 -10.90 4.77
C LEU A 79 11.97 -9.45 4.46
N LEU A 80 11.56 -8.69 5.49
CA LEU A 80 11.17 -7.29 5.33
C LEU A 80 12.34 -6.44 4.80
N LYS A 81 13.56 -6.70 5.26
CA LYS A 81 14.76 -6.00 4.78
C LYS A 81 15.03 -6.21 3.29
N LYS A 82 14.84 -7.44 2.80
CA LYS A 82 14.99 -7.74 1.36
C LYS A 82 13.90 -7.09 0.52
N GLN A 83 12.71 -6.85 1.08
CA GLN A 83 11.61 -6.20 0.40
C GLN A 83 11.77 -4.67 0.27
N GLU A 84 12.62 -4.03 1.07
CA GLU A 84 12.82 -2.58 1.06
C GLU A 84 13.23 -2.00 -0.31
N ASN A 85 13.89 -2.78 -1.16
CA ASN A 85 14.40 -2.34 -2.46
C ASN A 85 13.46 -2.62 -3.65
N LEU A 86 12.22 -3.02 -3.39
CA LEU A 86 11.25 -3.39 -4.43
C LEU A 86 10.48 -2.19 -5.02
N GLY A 87 11.04 -0.99 -4.94
CA GLY A 87 10.51 0.20 -5.59
C GLY A 87 11.19 0.43 -6.95
N ILE A 88 10.42 0.40 -8.04
CA ILE A 88 10.95 0.68 -9.39
C ILE A 88 10.52 2.08 -9.81
N PRO A 89 11.46 2.97 -10.20
CA PRO A 89 11.13 4.29 -10.68
C PRO A 89 10.26 4.24 -11.95
N ASN A 90 9.13 4.93 -11.92
CA ASN A 90 8.25 5.09 -13.07
C ASN A 90 8.17 6.56 -13.46
N LYS A 91 8.64 6.90 -14.66
CA LYS A 91 8.70 8.28 -15.15
C LYS A 91 7.32 8.95 -15.16
N GLU A 92 6.28 8.23 -15.59
CA GLU A 92 4.92 8.78 -15.66
C GLU A 92 4.36 9.10 -14.26
N VAL A 93 4.64 8.24 -13.26
CA VAL A 93 4.28 8.49 -11.86
C VAL A 93 5.02 9.72 -11.34
N ILE A 94 6.34 9.78 -11.51
CA ILE A 94 7.18 10.89 -11.04
C ILE A 94 6.69 12.23 -11.64
N GLU A 95 6.45 12.29 -12.96
CA GLU A 95 5.96 13.50 -13.63
C GLU A 95 4.55 13.90 -13.19
N THR A 96 3.70 12.92 -12.86
CA THR A 96 2.36 13.19 -12.34
C THR A 96 2.42 13.75 -10.93
N LEU A 97 3.21 13.14 -10.04
CA LEU A 97 3.38 13.62 -8.67
C LEU A 97 4.04 15.00 -8.62
N LYS A 98 5.04 15.27 -9.46
CA LYS A 98 5.62 16.63 -9.62
C LYS A 98 4.57 17.67 -9.96
N TYR A 99 3.66 17.37 -10.89
CA TYR A 99 2.57 18.29 -11.25
C TYR A 99 1.59 18.55 -10.10
N LEU A 100 1.34 17.54 -9.25
CA LEU A 100 0.37 17.64 -8.15
C LEU A 100 0.94 18.29 -6.88
N LYS A 101 2.25 18.13 -6.61
CA LYS A 101 2.92 18.56 -5.37
C LYS A 101 2.66 20.02 -4.99
N ASP A 102 2.66 20.92 -5.97
CA ASP A 102 2.50 22.35 -5.69
C ASP A 102 1.04 22.74 -5.43
N LYS A 103 0.09 21.90 -5.86
CA LYS A 103 -1.35 22.17 -5.81
C LYS A 103 -2.03 21.51 -4.61
N TYR A 104 -1.53 20.35 -4.17
CA TYR A 104 -2.16 19.49 -3.17
C TYR A 104 -1.22 19.17 -2.01
N SER A 105 -1.79 18.91 -0.85
CA SER A 105 -1.14 18.15 0.22
C SER A 105 -1.25 16.66 -0.15
N MET A 106 -0.17 15.92 -0.12
CA MET A 106 -0.16 14.52 -0.55
C MET A 106 0.38 13.62 0.55
N VAL A 107 -0.34 12.52 0.84
CA VAL A 107 0.08 11.47 1.77
C VAL A 107 -0.13 10.10 1.15
N VAL A 108 0.58 9.12 1.68
CA VAL A 108 0.35 7.70 1.37
C VAL A 108 -0.41 7.06 2.53
N LEU A 109 -1.44 6.27 2.21
CA LEU A 109 -2.13 5.38 3.13
C LEU A 109 -2.09 3.97 2.54
N THR A 110 -1.26 3.13 3.11
CA THR A 110 -0.97 1.80 2.57
C THR A 110 -1.06 0.73 3.65
N ASN A 111 -1.44 -0.48 3.28
CA ASN A 111 -1.28 -1.64 4.14
C ASN A 111 0.19 -2.08 4.16
N TYR A 112 0.56 -2.99 5.06
CA TYR A 112 1.90 -3.50 5.28
C TYR A 112 2.76 -2.66 6.23
N TYR A 113 4.09 -2.89 6.27
CA TYR A 113 5.03 -2.29 7.24
C TYR A 113 5.59 -0.96 6.75
N LYS A 114 5.51 0.08 7.57
CA LYS A 114 5.94 1.44 7.24
C LYS A 114 7.37 1.50 6.72
N THR A 115 8.30 0.83 7.41
CA THR A 115 9.72 0.83 7.01
C THR A 115 9.93 0.27 5.61
N VAL A 116 9.21 -0.78 5.23
CA VAL A 116 9.26 -1.37 3.89
C VAL A 116 8.69 -0.39 2.87
N GLN A 117 7.48 0.14 3.13
CA GLN A 117 6.80 1.02 2.18
C GLN A 117 7.55 2.34 1.95
N GLU A 118 8.12 2.95 3.00
CA GLU A 118 8.95 4.14 2.86
C GLU A 118 10.21 3.88 2.02
N LYS A 119 10.91 2.76 2.26
CA LYS A 119 12.08 2.39 1.46
C LYS A 119 11.74 2.09 0.00
N ARG A 120 10.61 1.47 -0.26
CA ARG A 120 10.11 1.28 -1.63
C ARG A 120 9.81 2.60 -2.33
N LEU A 121 9.20 3.57 -1.63
CA LEU A 121 8.99 4.92 -2.15
C LEU A 121 10.32 5.65 -2.43
N GLU A 122 11.33 5.49 -1.55
CA GLU A 122 12.68 6.02 -1.76
C GLU A 122 13.33 5.38 -3.00
N ALA A 123 13.29 4.05 -3.14
CA ALA A 123 13.83 3.33 -4.28
C ALA A 123 13.13 3.72 -5.60
N ALA A 124 11.83 3.99 -5.55
CA ALA A 124 11.05 4.49 -6.68
C ALA A 124 11.24 6.00 -6.97
N HIS A 125 12.05 6.71 -6.18
CA HIS A 125 12.30 8.16 -6.27
C HIS A 125 11.04 9.02 -6.17
N ILE A 126 10.08 8.62 -5.33
CA ILE A 126 8.81 9.33 -5.13
C ILE A 126 8.49 9.67 -3.67
N ARG A 127 9.30 9.23 -2.68
CA ARG A 127 9.06 9.52 -1.26
C ARG A 127 8.98 11.04 -0.97
N GLU A 128 9.76 11.84 -1.63
CA GLU A 128 9.85 13.30 -1.44
C GLU A 128 8.58 14.07 -1.81
N PHE A 129 7.62 13.44 -2.50
CA PHE A 129 6.36 14.07 -2.87
C PHE A 129 5.32 14.01 -1.77
N PHE A 130 5.51 13.17 -0.77
CA PHE A 130 4.53 12.90 0.29
C PHE A 130 4.96 13.49 1.63
N GLU A 131 4.02 14.15 2.30
CA GLU A 131 4.21 14.70 3.64
C GLU A 131 4.36 13.58 4.67
N GLU A 132 3.55 12.53 4.57
CA GLU A 132 3.55 11.40 5.51
C GLU A 132 3.20 10.07 4.80
N VAL A 133 3.64 8.98 5.40
CA VAL A 133 3.30 7.60 5.03
C VAL A 133 2.63 6.93 6.21
N TYR A 134 1.35 6.64 6.08
CA TYR A 134 0.56 5.91 7.05
C TYR A 134 0.52 4.43 6.65
N ALA A 135 0.89 3.54 7.57
CA ALA A 135 1.02 2.12 7.31
C ALA A 135 0.51 1.27 8.48
N SER A 136 0.16 0.02 8.20
CA SER A 136 -0.60 -0.86 9.08
C SER A 136 0.11 -1.32 10.35
N ASP A 137 1.40 -1.08 10.47
CA ASP A 137 2.16 -1.36 11.70
C ASP A 137 2.13 -0.19 12.71
N TYR A 138 1.48 0.94 12.36
CA TYR A 138 1.31 2.12 13.22
C TYR A 138 -0.14 2.52 13.42
N ILE A 139 -1.00 2.22 12.44
CA ILE A 139 -2.42 2.56 12.47
C ILE A 139 -3.24 1.33 12.04
N PRO A 140 -4.55 1.26 12.36
CA PRO A 140 -5.40 0.22 11.80
C PRO A 140 -5.33 0.23 10.28
N GLN A 141 -5.22 -0.96 9.67
CA GLN A 141 -5.12 -1.04 8.22
C GLN A 141 -6.46 -0.77 7.52
N LYS A 142 -6.38 -0.40 6.23
CA LYS A 142 -7.55 -0.34 5.36
C LYS A 142 -8.20 -1.74 5.26
N PRO A 143 -9.52 -1.87 5.29
CA PRO A 143 -10.54 -0.82 5.08
C PRO A 143 -11.04 -0.10 6.34
N ALA A 144 -10.37 -0.21 7.50
CA ALA A 144 -10.83 0.44 8.72
C ALA A 144 -11.00 1.96 8.53
N LYS A 145 -12.19 2.49 8.85
CA LYS A 145 -12.50 3.93 8.71
C LYS A 145 -11.55 4.82 9.50
N GLU A 146 -10.97 4.30 10.60
CA GLU A 146 -10.00 5.01 11.41
C GLU A 146 -8.71 5.32 10.65
N ALA A 147 -8.23 4.42 9.78
CA ALA A 147 -7.07 4.66 8.94
C ALA A 147 -7.26 5.90 8.04
N PHE A 148 -8.43 6.01 7.42
CA PHE A 148 -8.76 7.17 6.58
C PHE A 148 -8.88 8.46 7.40
N LYS A 149 -9.51 8.42 8.58
CA LYS A 149 -9.58 9.59 9.47
C LYS A 149 -8.19 10.11 9.86
N ILE A 150 -7.26 9.20 10.17
CA ILE A 150 -5.88 9.56 10.48
C ILE A 150 -5.20 10.18 9.26
N ALA A 151 -5.36 9.58 8.06
CA ALA A 151 -4.78 10.11 6.83
C ALA A 151 -5.40 11.45 6.38
N MET A 152 -6.67 11.69 6.69
CA MET A 152 -7.35 12.97 6.47
C MET A 152 -6.77 14.09 7.35
N ASP A 153 -6.29 13.74 8.56
CA ASP A 153 -5.86 14.72 9.56
C ASP A 153 -6.97 15.77 9.80
N ASN A 154 -6.66 17.07 9.73
CA ASN A 154 -7.59 18.17 9.95
C ASN A 154 -8.34 18.63 8.68
N TYR A 155 -8.22 17.90 7.57
CA TYR A 155 -8.92 18.23 6.33
C TYR A 155 -10.39 17.80 6.39
N LYS A 156 -11.26 18.61 5.77
CA LYS A 156 -12.67 18.22 5.62
C LYS A 156 -12.81 17.11 4.58
N LYS A 157 -13.86 16.31 4.68
CA LYS A 157 -14.11 15.19 3.76
C LYS A 157 -14.19 15.63 2.30
N GLU A 158 -14.89 16.72 2.04
CA GLU A 158 -15.04 17.31 0.71
C GLU A 158 -13.74 17.83 0.09
N ASP A 159 -12.70 18.05 0.91
CA ASP A 159 -11.37 18.48 0.50
C ASP A 159 -10.37 17.31 0.38
N CYS A 160 -10.80 16.09 0.68
CA CYS A 160 -9.99 14.88 0.59
C CYS A 160 -10.39 14.03 -0.61
N THR A 161 -9.39 13.53 -1.34
CA THR A 161 -9.58 12.57 -2.42
C THR A 161 -8.71 11.34 -2.19
N VAL A 162 -9.33 10.16 -2.13
CA VAL A 162 -8.62 8.88 -2.07
C VAL A 162 -8.33 8.41 -3.50
N ILE A 163 -7.11 7.96 -3.73
CA ILE A 163 -6.63 7.47 -5.02
C ILE A 163 -6.06 6.08 -4.78
N GLY A 164 -6.70 5.04 -5.30
CA GLY A 164 -6.33 3.65 -5.07
C GLY A 164 -6.88 2.70 -6.12
N ASP A 165 -6.47 1.43 -6.09
CA ASP A 165 -6.86 0.41 -7.06
C ASP A 165 -7.91 -0.58 -6.52
N SER A 166 -7.98 -0.73 -5.19
CA SER A 166 -8.77 -1.77 -4.55
C SER A 166 -10.18 -1.31 -4.20
N LEU A 167 -11.19 -1.99 -4.75
CA LEU A 167 -12.59 -1.78 -4.33
C LEU A 167 -12.78 -2.02 -2.83
N ARG A 168 -12.12 -3.04 -2.28
CA ARG A 168 -12.27 -3.46 -0.89
C ARG A 168 -11.60 -2.52 0.10
N THR A 169 -10.37 -2.11 -0.18
CA THR A 169 -9.55 -1.41 0.80
C THR A 169 -9.51 0.10 0.61
N ASP A 170 -9.75 0.61 -0.61
CA ASP A 170 -9.62 2.03 -0.91
C ASP A 170 -10.95 2.67 -1.28
N ILE A 171 -11.61 2.14 -2.30
CA ILE A 171 -12.71 2.81 -3.00
C ILE A 171 -13.99 2.77 -2.18
N ASN A 172 -14.51 1.57 -1.87
CA ASN A 172 -15.78 1.44 -1.15
C ASN A 172 -15.74 2.10 0.24
N PRO A 173 -14.71 1.86 1.11
CA PRO A 173 -14.67 2.50 2.41
C PRO A 173 -14.55 4.03 2.33
N ALA A 174 -13.85 4.57 1.34
CA ALA A 174 -13.76 6.01 1.13
C ALA A 174 -15.12 6.61 0.71
N LEU A 175 -15.82 5.96 -0.22
CA LEU A 175 -17.18 6.37 -0.64
C LEU A 175 -18.16 6.31 0.53
N GLU A 176 -18.16 5.24 1.33
CA GLU A 176 -18.98 5.12 2.53
C GLU A 176 -18.73 6.23 3.56
N MET A 177 -17.52 6.76 3.60
CA MET A 177 -17.17 7.90 4.44
C MET A 177 -17.53 9.26 3.85
N GLY A 178 -17.96 9.30 2.59
CA GLY A 178 -18.27 10.52 1.85
C GLY A 178 -17.04 11.28 1.37
N LEU A 179 -15.93 10.58 1.12
CA LEU A 179 -14.72 11.12 0.52
C LEU A 179 -14.83 11.12 -1.01
N ASN A 180 -14.08 12.01 -1.66
CA ASN A 180 -13.90 11.90 -3.11
C ASN A 180 -12.99 10.71 -3.42
N VAL A 181 -13.22 10.06 -4.56
CA VAL A 181 -12.46 8.88 -4.98
C VAL A 181 -12.06 9.00 -6.44
N ILE A 182 -10.85 8.57 -6.77
CA ILE A 182 -10.41 8.29 -8.14
C ILE A 182 -9.80 6.89 -8.12
N ALA A 183 -10.39 5.96 -8.88
CA ALA A 183 -9.85 4.62 -9.02
C ALA A 183 -8.71 4.57 -10.04
N VAL A 184 -7.61 3.91 -9.72
CA VAL A 184 -6.51 3.60 -10.65
C VAL A 184 -6.64 2.13 -11.05
N ASP A 185 -6.67 1.84 -12.35
CA ASP A 185 -6.83 0.48 -12.82
C ASP A 185 -5.98 0.18 -14.05
N TYR A 186 -4.72 -0.13 -13.82
CA TYR A 186 -3.77 -0.49 -14.88
C TYR A 186 -4.09 -1.81 -15.60
N PHE A 187 -4.89 -2.67 -14.95
CA PHE A 187 -5.14 -4.05 -15.40
C PHE A 187 -6.51 -4.24 -16.03
N ASN A 188 -7.30 -3.16 -16.19
CA ASN A 188 -8.68 -3.20 -16.73
C ASN A 188 -9.60 -4.19 -15.99
N LYS A 189 -9.51 -4.20 -14.66
CA LYS A 189 -10.35 -5.05 -13.78
C LYS A 189 -11.66 -4.37 -13.36
N LEU A 190 -11.70 -3.03 -13.43
CA LEU A 190 -12.84 -2.22 -13.03
C LEU A 190 -13.64 -1.75 -14.25
N GLU A 191 -14.96 -1.76 -14.14
CA GLU A 191 -15.83 -1.09 -15.11
C GLU A 191 -15.83 0.43 -14.88
N ASP A 192 -16.16 1.18 -15.92
CA ASP A 192 -16.37 2.62 -15.79
C ASP A 192 -17.54 2.88 -14.84
N ASN A 193 -17.37 3.84 -13.94
CA ASN A 193 -18.34 4.12 -12.89
C ASN A 193 -18.83 5.57 -12.98
N LYS A 194 -20.11 5.80 -12.59
CA LYS A 194 -20.71 7.14 -12.60
C LYS A 194 -20.42 7.92 -11.32
N ASP A 195 -20.15 7.21 -10.24
CA ASP A 195 -19.96 7.80 -8.90
C ASP A 195 -18.52 8.25 -8.65
N TYR A 196 -17.56 7.71 -9.41
CA TYR A 196 -16.13 8.09 -9.34
C TYR A 196 -15.40 7.82 -10.65
N PRO A 197 -14.38 8.64 -11.01
CA PRO A 197 -13.53 8.39 -12.17
C PRO A 197 -12.70 7.12 -12.04
N VAL A 198 -12.54 6.39 -13.13
CA VAL A 198 -11.60 5.27 -13.27
C VAL A 198 -10.52 5.67 -14.28
N VAL A 199 -9.26 5.73 -13.85
CA VAL A 199 -8.12 6.07 -14.72
C VAL A 199 -7.29 4.83 -15.02
N ARG A 200 -6.94 4.64 -16.28
CA ARG A 200 -6.12 3.50 -16.75
C ARG A 200 -4.61 3.85 -16.81
N LYS A 201 -4.28 5.12 -16.62
CA LYS A 201 -2.92 5.65 -16.57
C LYS A 201 -2.84 6.72 -15.50
N ILE A 202 -1.79 6.70 -14.69
CA ILE A 202 -1.63 7.65 -13.57
C ILE A 202 -1.65 9.13 -14.04
N LYS A 203 -1.12 9.43 -15.21
CA LYS A 203 -1.14 10.80 -15.77
C LYS A 203 -2.54 11.34 -16.00
N ASP A 204 -3.54 10.48 -16.15
CA ASP A 204 -4.92 10.87 -16.39
C ASP A 204 -5.58 11.46 -15.11
N LEU A 205 -4.95 11.31 -13.93
CA LEU A 205 -5.32 12.05 -12.72
C LEU A 205 -5.40 13.56 -12.97
N LYS A 206 -4.54 14.10 -13.84
CA LYS A 206 -4.50 15.53 -14.20
C LYS A 206 -5.79 16.06 -14.86
N LYS A 207 -6.69 15.18 -15.28
CA LYS A 207 -8.00 15.54 -15.85
C LYS A 207 -9.06 15.81 -14.78
N TYR A 208 -8.81 15.32 -13.57
CA TYR A 208 -9.78 15.36 -12.46
C TYR A 208 -9.27 16.15 -11.25
N LEU A 209 -7.96 16.52 -11.25
CA LEU A 209 -7.26 17.24 -10.17
C LEU A 209 -6.67 18.58 -10.62
#